data_1d0cdae3a5f1f9715396ebf00c8d1f72
#
_entry.id   1d0cdae3a5f1f9715396ebf00c8d1f72
#
_cell.length_a   1.000
_cell.length_b   1.000
_cell.length_c   1.000
_cell.angle_alpha   90.00
_cell.angle_beta   90.00
_cell.angle_gamma   90.00
#
_symmetry.space_group_name_H-M   'P 1'
#
loop_
_entity.id
_entity.type
_entity.pdbx_description
1 polymer ?
#
loop_
_entity_poly.entity_id
_entity_poly.type
_entity_poly.pdbx_seq_one_letter_code
_entity_poly.pdbx_strand_id
1 'polypeptide(L)'
;MKDTTEAFAVLKAIAERERPEIVSFGDSETMHATGIVGWLRGDGRWKLLDGFDPAMSYPERLEIRRQALMSDLFITGVNAISMEGSLHWLDKVGNRIAPVAFGPRKVVIVAGRNKIVADRAQAEDRIRTIAAPQNVARHPGFRTPCARTGVCSDCNSPDRVCNTRMEMLRCWPAGRV
;
A
#
# COMPACT_ATOMS: atom_id res chain seq x y z
N MET A 1 11.93 -14.98 2.23
CA MET A 1 11.98 -15.02 0.75
C MET A 1 13.32 -14.48 0.31
N LYS A 2 13.96 -15.17 -0.62
CA LYS A 2 15.34 -14.83 -1.05
C LYS A 2 15.37 -13.69 -2.06
N ASP A 3 14.36 -13.59 -2.91
CA ASP A 3 14.27 -12.59 -3.98
C ASP A 3 12.82 -12.24 -4.36
N THR A 4 12.66 -11.39 -5.35
CA THR A 4 11.37 -10.93 -5.87
C THR A 4 10.61 -12.03 -6.60
N THR A 5 11.28 -12.98 -7.22
CA THR A 5 10.67 -14.10 -7.96
C THR A 5 9.97 -15.05 -7.00
N GLU A 6 10.63 -15.38 -5.90
CA GLU A 6 10.04 -16.21 -4.84
C GLU A 6 8.83 -15.51 -4.18
N ALA A 7 8.96 -14.19 -3.91
CA ALA A 7 7.86 -13.41 -3.38
C ALA A 7 6.63 -13.42 -4.31
N PHE A 8 6.87 -13.32 -5.60
CA PHE A 8 5.81 -13.35 -6.60
C PHE A 8 5.16 -14.75 -6.72
N ALA A 9 5.95 -15.80 -6.65
CA ALA A 9 5.44 -17.18 -6.64
C ALA A 9 4.54 -17.43 -5.42
N VAL A 10 4.94 -16.98 -4.24
CA VAL A 10 4.13 -17.06 -3.02
C VAL A 10 2.81 -16.31 -3.17
N LEU A 11 2.83 -15.11 -3.75
CA LEU A 11 1.61 -14.33 -3.97
C LEU A 11 0.65 -15.07 -4.93
N LYS A 12 1.17 -15.63 -6.01
CA LYS A 12 0.36 -16.44 -6.94
C LYS A 12 -0.28 -17.66 -6.24
N ALA A 13 0.49 -18.37 -5.42
CA ALA A 13 -0.02 -19.52 -4.67
C ALA A 13 -1.11 -19.09 -3.65
N ILE A 14 -0.99 -17.90 -3.04
CA ILE A 14 -2.05 -17.34 -2.19
C ILE A 14 -3.31 -17.08 -3.03
N ALA A 15 -3.20 -16.41 -4.17
CA ALA A 15 -4.34 -16.13 -5.03
C ALA A 15 -5.01 -17.43 -5.56
N GLU A 16 -4.24 -18.46 -5.88
CA GLU A 16 -4.76 -19.75 -6.29
C GLU A 16 -5.52 -20.48 -5.16
N ARG A 17 -5.04 -20.36 -3.94
CA ARG A 17 -5.68 -20.94 -2.76
C ARG A 17 -6.97 -20.21 -2.39
N GLU A 18 -6.93 -18.90 -2.34
CA GLU A 18 -8.05 -18.04 -1.92
C GLU A 18 -9.15 -17.95 -2.99
N ARG A 19 -8.83 -18.18 -4.28
CA ARG A 19 -9.75 -18.14 -5.44
C ARG A 19 -10.65 -16.90 -5.43
N PRO A 20 -10.09 -15.69 -5.37
CA PRO A 20 -10.88 -14.48 -5.27
C PRO A 20 -11.67 -14.23 -6.58
N GLU A 21 -12.92 -13.79 -6.46
CA GLU A 21 -13.71 -13.28 -7.60
C GLU A 21 -13.39 -11.81 -7.86
N ILE A 22 -13.18 -11.04 -6.80
CA ILE A 22 -12.88 -9.59 -6.86
C ILE A 22 -11.52 -9.34 -6.21
N VAL A 23 -10.59 -8.77 -6.99
CA VAL A 23 -9.27 -8.38 -6.53
C VAL A 23 -9.08 -6.88 -6.63
N SER A 24 -8.45 -6.28 -5.65
CA SER A 24 -8.03 -4.89 -5.71
C SER A 24 -6.63 -4.72 -5.11
N PHE A 25 -6.06 -3.54 -5.29
CA PHE A 25 -4.73 -3.26 -4.76
C PHE A 25 -4.56 -1.81 -4.33
N GLY A 26 -3.64 -1.59 -3.39
CA GLY A 26 -3.14 -0.28 -3.01
C GLY A 26 -1.81 0.00 -3.70
N ASP A 27 -1.65 1.18 -4.29
CA ASP A 27 -0.43 1.55 -5.02
C ASP A 27 0.83 1.46 -4.15
N SER A 28 1.88 0.84 -4.68
CA SER A 28 3.14 0.62 -4.00
C SER A 28 4.28 0.45 -5.01
N GLU A 29 5.38 1.19 -4.80
CA GLU A 29 6.60 1.01 -5.60
C GLU A 29 7.11 -0.44 -5.59
N THR A 30 6.98 -1.13 -4.46
CA THR A 30 7.35 -2.54 -4.36
C THR A 30 6.57 -3.40 -5.34
N MET A 31 5.25 -3.16 -5.46
CA MET A 31 4.39 -3.93 -6.36
C MET A 31 4.68 -3.63 -7.84
N HIS A 32 5.01 -2.39 -8.17
CA HIS A 32 5.45 -2.02 -9.52
C HIS A 32 6.80 -2.67 -9.86
N ALA A 33 7.78 -2.53 -9.00
CA ALA A 33 9.13 -3.05 -9.21
C ALA A 33 9.18 -4.59 -9.30
N THR A 34 8.23 -5.28 -8.67
CA THR A 34 8.13 -6.75 -8.72
C THR A 34 7.23 -7.28 -9.83
N GLY A 35 6.63 -6.41 -10.67
CA GLY A 35 5.73 -6.81 -11.75
C GLY A 35 4.33 -7.26 -11.30
N ILE A 36 4.01 -7.16 -10.00
CA ILE A 36 2.71 -7.60 -9.46
C ILE A 36 1.55 -6.83 -10.08
N VAL A 37 1.68 -5.51 -10.27
CA VAL A 37 0.62 -4.70 -10.88
C VAL A 37 0.32 -5.14 -12.32
N GLY A 38 1.37 -5.40 -13.10
CA GLY A 38 1.22 -5.93 -14.47
C GLY A 38 0.52 -7.28 -14.51
N TRP A 39 0.89 -8.18 -13.60
CA TRP A 39 0.23 -9.46 -13.48
C TRP A 39 -1.26 -9.33 -13.09
N LEU A 40 -1.60 -8.49 -12.12
CA LEU A 40 -2.99 -8.27 -11.71
C LEU A 40 -3.86 -7.76 -12.87
N ARG A 41 -3.30 -6.88 -13.71
CA ARG A 41 -3.99 -6.34 -14.90
C ARG A 41 -4.14 -7.35 -16.03
N GLY A 42 -3.21 -8.29 -16.16
CA GLY A 42 -3.17 -9.24 -17.27
C GLY A 42 -3.79 -10.62 -17.00
N ASP A 43 -4.11 -10.96 -15.74
CA ASP A 43 -4.50 -12.32 -15.38
C ASP A 43 -5.90 -12.72 -15.87
N GLY A 44 -6.89 -11.87 -15.81
CA GLY A 44 -8.24 -12.12 -16.32
C GLY A 44 -9.10 -13.14 -15.55
N ARG A 45 -8.57 -13.79 -14.50
CA ARG A 45 -9.31 -14.77 -13.68
C ARG A 45 -10.29 -14.13 -12.70
N TRP A 46 -10.14 -12.86 -12.41
CA TRP A 46 -10.93 -12.08 -11.46
C TRP A 46 -11.41 -10.77 -12.03
N LYS A 47 -12.41 -10.19 -11.40
CA LYS A 47 -12.76 -8.79 -11.60
C LYS A 47 -11.72 -7.92 -10.87
N LEU A 48 -10.87 -7.22 -11.62
CA LEU A 48 -9.91 -6.29 -11.05
C LEU A 48 -10.56 -4.92 -10.79
N LEU A 49 -10.51 -4.46 -9.55
CA LEU A 49 -10.84 -3.10 -9.16
C LEU A 49 -9.56 -2.25 -9.16
N ASP A 50 -9.21 -1.70 -10.33
CA ASP A 50 -8.01 -0.88 -10.51
C ASP A 50 -8.31 0.60 -10.27
N GLY A 51 -8.18 1.05 -9.03
CA GLY A 51 -8.34 2.46 -8.67
C GLY A 51 -7.17 3.37 -9.08
N PHE A 52 -6.24 2.88 -9.93
CA PHE A 52 -5.05 3.60 -10.38
C PHE A 52 -4.92 3.63 -11.91
N ASP A 53 -5.92 3.16 -12.64
CA ASP A 53 -5.94 3.20 -14.09
C ASP A 53 -5.89 4.67 -14.56
N PRO A 54 -4.83 5.06 -15.31
CA PRO A 54 -4.69 6.43 -15.81
C PRO A 54 -5.73 6.83 -16.84
N ALA A 55 -6.42 5.88 -17.48
CA ALA A 55 -7.50 6.15 -18.43
C ALA A 55 -8.77 6.66 -17.75
N MET A 56 -8.93 6.43 -16.45
CA MET A 56 -10.08 6.89 -15.67
C MET A 56 -9.86 8.29 -15.09
N SER A 57 -10.94 9.05 -14.96
CA SER A 57 -10.94 10.32 -14.22
C SER A 57 -10.67 10.11 -12.72
N TYR A 58 -10.28 11.17 -12.02
CA TYR A 58 -10.03 11.06 -10.57
C TYR A 58 -11.27 10.64 -9.77
N PRO A 59 -12.50 11.17 -10.04
CA PRO A 59 -13.71 10.70 -9.36
C PRO A 59 -13.98 9.20 -9.56
N GLU A 60 -13.83 8.69 -10.79
CA GLU A 60 -14.01 7.26 -11.09
C GLU A 60 -13.00 6.40 -10.33
N ARG A 61 -11.72 6.78 -10.35
CA ARG A 61 -10.68 6.09 -9.57
C ARG A 61 -10.98 6.10 -8.07
N LEU A 62 -11.53 7.20 -7.54
CA LEU A 62 -11.90 7.29 -6.13
C LEU A 62 -13.05 6.33 -5.80
N GLU A 63 -14.02 6.20 -6.69
CA GLU A 63 -15.13 5.25 -6.52
C GLU A 63 -14.65 3.79 -6.54
N ILE A 64 -13.78 3.44 -7.47
CA ILE A 64 -13.15 2.10 -7.50
C ILE A 64 -12.40 1.82 -6.19
N ARG A 65 -11.70 2.82 -5.62
CA ARG A 65 -11.01 2.66 -4.31
C ARG A 65 -11.98 2.45 -3.14
N ARG A 66 -13.21 2.99 -3.20
CA ARG A 66 -14.26 2.66 -2.23
C ARG A 66 -14.75 1.23 -2.39
N GLN A 67 -14.98 0.79 -3.63
CA GLN A 67 -15.39 -0.57 -3.93
C GLN A 67 -14.32 -1.61 -3.52
N ALA A 68 -13.04 -1.24 -3.46
CA ALA A 68 -11.96 -2.08 -2.98
C ALA A 68 -12.17 -2.63 -1.57
N LEU A 69 -12.97 -1.96 -0.74
CA LEU A 69 -13.37 -2.46 0.59
C LEU A 69 -14.18 -3.75 0.54
N MET A 70 -14.81 -4.04 -0.60
CA MET A 70 -15.63 -5.24 -0.81
C MET A 70 -14.90 -6.32 -1.61
N SER A 71 -13.60 -6.17 -1.85
CA SER A 71 -12.82 -7.19 -2.57
C SER A 71 -12.59 -8.44 -1.72
N ASP A 72 -12.42 -9.59 -2.39
CA ASP A 72 -12.06 -10.82 -1.72
C ASP A 72 -10.57 -10.82 -1.36
N LEU A 73 -9.73 -10.28 -2.25
CA LEU A 73 -8.30 -10.15 -2.06
C LEU A 73 -7.85 -8.70 -2.30
N PHE A 74 -7.17 -8.12 -1.33
CA PHE A 74 -6.52 -6.82 -1.44
C PHE A 74 -5.01 -6.97 -1.28
N ILE A 75 -4.25 -6.42 -2.21
CA ILE A 75 -2.79 -6.52 -2.19
C ILE A 75 -2.20 -5.10 -2.07
N THR A 76 -1.30 -4.88 -1.15
CA THR A 76 -0.70 -3.56 -0.98
C THR A 76 0.70 -3.62 -0.35
N GLY A 77 1.39 -2.49 -0.36
CA GLY A 77 2.62 -2.31 0.40
C GLY A 77 2.38 -1.76 1.80
N VAL A 78 3.47 -1.60 2.53
CA VAL A 78 3.52 -0.95 3.85
C VAL A 78 4.65 0.07 3.88
N ASN A 79 4.57 1.07 4.75
CA ASN A 79 5.62 2.08 4.87
C ASN A 79 6.75 1.64 5.81
N ALA A 80 6.44 0.94 6.90
CA ALA A 80 7.41 0.31 7.79
C ALA A 80 6.84 -0.92 8.49
N ILE A 81 7.72 -1.84 8.88
CA ILE A 81 7.41 -3.04 9.68
C ILE A 81 8.39 -3.02 10.85
N SER A 82 7.89 -2.98 12.09
CA SER A 82 8.76 -3.10 13.26
C SER A 82 9.10 -4.56 13.54
N MET A 83 10.26 -4.81 14.10
CA MET A 83 10.63 -6.15 14.60
C MET A 83 9.78 -6.59 15.79
N GLU A 84 9.04 -5.67 16.41
CA GLU A 84 8.01 -5.94 17.41
C GLU A 84 6.72 -6.50 16.81
N GLY A 85 6.62 -6.55 15.47
CA GLY A 85 5.48 -7.12 14.75
C GLY A 85 4.39 -6.12 14.34
N SER A 86 4.58 -4.81 14.59
CA SER A 86 3.62 -3.79 14.14
C SER A 86 3.87 -3.36 12.68
N LEU A 87 2.78 -3.03 11.97
CA LEU A 87 2.79 -2.54 10.60
C LEU A 87 2.34 -1.08 10.58
N HIS A 88 3.04 -0.25 9.79
CA HIS A 88 2.82 1.21 9.81
C HIS A 88 2.57 1.76 8.42
N TRP A 89 1.51 2.57 8.29
CA TRP A 89 1.14 3.26 7.04
C TRP A 89 0.98 4.75 7.22
N LEU A 90 1.18 5.44 6.11
CA LEU A 90 0.90 6.85 5.92
C LEU A 90 0.22 7.06 4.57
N ASP A 91 -0.97 7.63 4.55
CA ASP A 91 -1.76 7.86 3.34
C ASP A 91 -2.24 9.30 3.20
N LYS A 92 -2.48 9.71 1.94
CA LYS A 92 -3.15 10.97 1.62
C LYS A 92 -4.67 10.85 1.78
N VAL A 93 -5.25 9.76 1.27
CA VAL A 93 -6.70 9.55 1.15
C VAL A 93 -7.20 8.44 2.07
N GLY A 94 -6.30 7.59 2.57
CA GLY A 94 -6.66 6.43 3.38
C GLY A 94 -7.04 5.18 2.57
N ASN A 95 -6.87 5.22 1.26
CA ASN A 95 -7.30 4.14 0.35
C ASN A 95 -6.48 2.84 0.47
N ARG A 96 -5.30 2.85 1.11
CA ARG A 96 -4.58 1.64 1.50
C ARG A 96 -4.91 1.24 2.94
N ILE A 97 -5.02 2.22 3.82
CA ILE A 97 -5.30 2.04 5.24
C ILE A 97 -6.67 1.41 5.47
N ALA A 98 -7.72 1.94 4.83
CA ALA A 98 -9.08 1.45 5.04
C ALA A 98 -9.25 -0.04 4.67
N PRO A 99 -8.81 -0.54 3.50
CA PRO A 99 -8.90 -1.96 3.17
C PRO A 99 -8.03 -2.85 4.07
N VAL A 100 -6.91 -2.35 4.56
CA VAL A 100 -6.08 -3.10 5.51
C VAL A 100 -6.74 -3.17 6.88
N ALA A 101 -7.33 -2.08 7.36
CA ALA A 101 -8.03 -2.04 8.65
C ALA A 101 -9.29 -2.90 8.64
N PHE A 102 -10.12 -2.79 7.59
CA PHE A 102 -11.38 -3.50 7.47
C PHE A 102 -11.84 -3.60 6.00
N GLY A 103 -12.58 -4.65 5.67
CA GLY A 103 -13.28 -4.82 4.38
C GLY A 103 -12.89 -6.11 3.69
N PRO A 104 -11.80 -6.17 2.92
CA PRO A 104 -11.39 -7.35 2.16
C PRO A 104 -11.30 -8.62 3.02
N ARG A 105 -11.69 -9.75 2.45
CA ARG A 105 -11.64 -11.07 3.14
C ARG A 105 -10.21 -11.49 3.42
N LYS A 106 -9.30 -11.18 2.48
CA LYS A 106 -7.87 -11.45 2.58
C LYS A 106 -7.08 -10.21 2.17
N VAL A 107 -6.06 -9.88 2.94
CA VAL A 107 -5.09 -8.83 2.61
C VAL A 107 -3.69 -9.44 2.53
N VAL A 108 -2.94 -9.08 1.49
CA VAL A 108 -1.54 -9.47 1.35
C VAL A 108 -0.67 -8.23 1.34
N ILE A 109 0.28 -8.18 2.28
CA ILE A 109 1.25 -7.10 2.38
C ILE A 109 2.55 -7.52 1.69
N VAL A 110 2.94 -6.75 0.67
CA VAL A 110 4.20 -6.96 -0.06
C VAL A 110 5.20 -5.88 0.36
N ALA A 111 6.32 -6.29 0.93
CA ALA A 111 7.32 -5.37 1.46
C ALA A 111 8.74 -5.85 1.19
N GLY A 112 9.61 -4.93 0.80
CA GLY A 112 11.05 -5.18 0.78
C GLY A 112 11.65 -5.10 2.20
N ARG A 113 12.75 -5.84 2.43
CA ARG A 113 13.48 -5.85 3.71
C ARG A 113 13.93 -4.46 4.18
N ASN A 114 14.07 -3.52 3.27
CA ASN A 114 14.42 -2.12 3.56
C ASN A 114 13.34 -1.36 4.34
N LYS A 115 12.19 -1.99 4.57
CA LYS A 115 11.08 -1.42 5.37
C LYS A 115 11.03 -1.98 6.79
N ILE A 116 11.87 -2.96 7.11
CA ILE A 116 11.96 -3.52 8.44
C ILE A 116 12.82 -2.59 9.30
N VAL A 117 12.31 -2.24 10.46
CA VAL A 117 12.95 -1.37 11.45
C VAL A 117 12.87 -2.01 12.84
N ALA A 118 13.69 -1.56 13.79
CA ALA A 118 13.77 -2.22 15.09
C ALA A 118 12.46 -2.08 15.91
N ASP A 119 11.89 -0.88 15.93
CA ASP A 119 10.78 -0.54 16.82
C ASP A 119 9.83 0.50 16.18
N ARG A 120 8.82 0.90 16.96
CA ARG A 120 7.83 1.92 16.55
C ARG A 120 8.44 3.29 16.33
N ALA A 121 9.42 3.69 17.12
CA ALA A 121 10.05 5.00 16.99
C ALA A 121 10.81 5.09 15.66
N GLN A 122 11.53 4.03 15.30
CA GLN A 122 12.19 3.92 13.99
C GLN A 122 11.20 3.81 12.82
N ALA A 123 10.02 3.20 13.03
CA ALA A 123 8.98 3.18 12.01
C ALA A 123 8.45 4.59 11.73
N GLU A 124 8.22 5.38 12.77
CA GLU A 124 7.81 6.77 12.64
C GLU A 124 8.91 7.62 11.95
N ASP A 125 10.15 7.48 12.38
CA ASP A 125 11.27 8.17 11.77
C ASP A 125 11.40 7.83 10.29
N ARG A 126 11.35 6.54 9.94
CA ARG A 126 11.38 6.09 8.53
C ARG A 126 10.25 6.68 7.69
N ILE A 127 9.04 6.78 8.26
CA ILE A 127 7.91 7.39 7.56
C ILE A 127 8.19 8.86 7.28
N ARG A 128 8.69 9.61 8.25
CA ARG A 128 8.96 11.04 8.12
C ARG A 128 10.16 11.35 7.24
N THR A 129 11.25 10.59 7.37
CA THR A 129 12.52 10.89 6.70
C THR A 129 12.63 10.26 5.32
N ILE A 130 11.92 9.16 5.06
CA ILE A 130 12.05 8.40 3.81
C ILE A 130 10.70 8.32 3.06
N ALA A 131 9.68 7.69 3.67
CA ALA A 131 8.49 7.32 2.91
C ALA A 131 7.66 8.53 2.45
N ALA A 132 7.44 9.53 3.30
CA ALA A 132 6.67 10.70 2.96
C ALA A 132 7.37 11.59 1.91
N PRO A 133 8.65 11.95 2.05
CA PRO A 133 9.37 12.70 1.02
C PRO A 133 9.45 11.97 -0.32
N GLN A 134 9.76 10.67 -0.33
CA GLN A 134 9.80 9.88 -1.55
C GLN A 134 8.42 9.79 -2.22
N ASN A 135 7.35 9.65 -1.45
CA ASN A 135 6.01 9.62 -2.02
C ASN A 135 5.65 10.94 -2.72
N VAL A 136 5.97 12.07 -2.11
CA VAL A 136 5.73 13.38 -2.72
C VAL A 136 6.56 13.59 -3.97
N ALA A 137 7.83 13.18 -3.96
CA ALA A 137 8.74 13.33 -5.11
C ALA A 137 8.24 12.62 -6.37
N ARG A 138 7.42 11.56 -6.23
CA ARG A 138 6.80 10.84 -7.36
C ARG A 138 5.57 11.53 -7.96
N HIS A 139 5.06 12.55 -7.31
CA HIS A 139 3.84 13.24 -7.72
C HIS A 139 4.14 14.70 -8.09
N PRO A 140 4.55 14.97 -9.33
CA PRO A 140 4.79 16.35 -9.80
C PRO A 140 3.56 17.22 -9.56
N GLY A 141 3.79 18.42 -9.06
CA GLY A 141 2.73 19.38 -8.79
C GLY A 141 2.35 19.53 -7.30
N PHE A 142 2.77 18.63 -6.41
CA PHE A 142 2.60 18.87 -4.98
C PHE A 142 3.63 19.87 -4.43
N ARG A 143 3.14 20.97 -3.89
CA ARG A 143 3.96 22.09 -3.38
C ARG A 143 4.17 22.00 -1.87
N THR A 144 4.70 20.86 -1.42
CA THR A 144 5.06 20.65 -0.01
C THR A 144 6.52 21.03 0.24
N PRO A 145 6.91 21.43 1.47
CA PRO A 145 8.32 21.67 1.78
C PRO A 145 9.21 20.48 1.46
N CYS A 146 8.81 19.26 1.79
CA CYS A 146 9.58 18.06 1.55
C CYS A 146 9.73 17.70 0.06
N ALA A 147 8.88 18.18 -0.84
CA ALA A 147 9.07 18.06 -2.29
C ALA A 147 10.34 18.80 -2.76
N ARG A 148 10.70 19.90 -2.08
CA ARG A 148 11.86 20.75 -2.43
C ARG A 148 13.12 20.36 -1.65
N THR A 149 12.94 20.03 -0.36
CA THR A 149 14.06 19.83 0.56
C THR A 149 14.44 18.37 0.76
N GLY A 150 13.57 17.42 0.39
CA GLY A 150 13.71 16.00 0.71
C GLY A 150 13.49 15.67 2.20
N VAL A 151 13.21 16.67 3.04
CA VAL A 151 13.10 16.51 4.50
C VAL A 151 11.70 16.90 4.97
N CYS A 152 11.11 16.07 5.83
CA CYS A 152 9.82 16.35 6.45
C CYS A 152 9.95 17.45 7.51
N SER A 153 9.14 18.50 7.39
CA SER A 153 9.02 19.58 8.36
C SER A 153 7.68 19.57 9.11
N ASP A 154 6.94 18.46 9.04
CA ASP A 154 5.58 18.32 9.58
C ASP A 154 4.64 19.48 9.18
N CYS A 155 4.68 19.82 7.91
CA CYS A 155 4.00 21.00 7.35
C CYS A 155 2.47 20.87 7.38
N ASN A 156 1.80 22.03 7.29
CA ASN A 156 0.35 22.11 7.07
C ASN A 156 0.02 22.59 5.64
N SER A 157 0.78 22.09 4.63
CA SER A 157 0.53 22.43 3.23
C SER A 157 -0.83 21.87 2.77
N PRO A 158 -1.60 22.59 1.93
CA PRO A 158 -2.81 22.05 1.32
C PRO A 158 -2.54 20.86 0.41
N ASP A 159 -1.32 20.72 -0.10
CA ASP A 159 -0.88 19.59 -0.93
C ASP A 159 -0.32 18.42 -0.10
N ARG A 160 -0.45 18.47 1.23
CA ARG A 160 0.05 17.44 2.15
C ARG A 160 -0.45 16.05 1.76
N VAL A 161 0.48 15.07 1.73
CA VAL A 161 0.17 13.66 1.44
C VAL A 161 0.16 12.78 2.69
N CYS A 162 0.51 13.33 3.83
CA CYS A 162 0.61 12.63 5.12
C CYS A 162 -0.57 12.96 6.04
N ASN A 163 -1.80 12.67 5.56
CA ASN A 163 -3.03 13.06 6.24
C ASN A 163 -3.56 12.00 7.19
N THR A 164 -3.33 10.71 6.88
CA THR A 164 -3.86 9.61 7.67
C THR A 164 -2.75 8.64 8.01
N ARG A 165 -2.63 8.29 9.28
CA ARG A 165 -1.70 7.28 9.77
C ARG A 165 -2.45 6.10 10.36
N MET A 166 -1.86 4.91 10.21
CA MET A 166 -2.33 3.70 10.86
C MET A 166 -1.14 2.91 11.37
N GLU A 167 -1.27 2.43 12.59
CA GLU A 167 -0.47 1.36 13.14
C GLU A 167 -1.37 0.15 13.36
N MET A 168 -1.00 -0.99 12.81
CA MET A 168 -1.65 -2.27 13.07
C MET A 168 -0.78 -3.09 13.99
N LEU A 169 -1.29 -3.37 15.19
CA LEU A 169 -0.59 -4.15 16.22
C LEU A 169 -0.85 -5.65 16.05
N ARG A 170 -2.05 -5.99 15.63
CA ARG A 170 -2.51 -7.36 15.43
C ARG A 170 -3.67 -7.38 14.45
N CYS A 171 -3.71 -8.39 13.61
CA CYS A 171 -4.84 -8.61 12.70
C CYS A 171 -5.94 -9.43 13.38
N TRP A 172 -7.20 -9.04 13.17
CA TRP A 172 -8.37 -9.82 13.52
C TRP A 172 -9.38 -9.84 12.36
N PRO A 173 -9.95 -11.00 11.98
CA PRO A 173 -9.57 -12.35 12.44
C PRO A 173 -8.14 -12.71 12.03
N ALA A 174 -7.53 -13.62 12.78
CA ALA A 174 -6.17 -14.08 12.50
C ALA A 174 -6.06 -14.64 11.08
N GLY A 175 -4.99 -14.26 10.37
CA GLY A 175 -4.73 -14.70 9.01
C GLY A 175 -5.49 -13.93 7.92
N ARG A 176 -6.24 -12.86 8.24
CA ARG A 176 -6.81 -11.97 7.22
C ARG A 176 -5.72 -11.11 6.55
N VAL A 177 -4.78 -10.59 7.32
CA VAL A 177 -3.60 -9.86 6.85
C VAL A 177 -2.37 -10.73 6.97
#